data_aefced31cce516d12a50b2b46633b922
#
_entry.id   aefced31cce516d12a50b2b46633b922
#
_cell.length_a   1.000
_cell.length_b   1.000
_cell.length_c   1.000
_cell.angle_alpha   90.00
_cell.angle_beta   90.00
_cell.angle_gamma   90.00
#
_symmetry.space_group_name_H-M   'P 1'
#
loop_
_entity.id
_entity.type
_entity.pdbx_description
1 polymer ?
#
loop_
_entity_poly.entity_id
_entity_poly.type
_entity_poly.pdbx_seq_one_letter_code
_entity_poly.pdbx_strand_id
1 'polypeptide(L)'
;MEKAAFQFLSDLLATPSVSGFEQRAAAVVRKWLSPHVDDTRTDVHGNTFFVLNPKGSPRVMLAGHIDQIGFLVNHITDQGYLYVVPVGGVDLAVVPGSRLTIHGEKGPVLGVIGRKAIHLMKPEERDGGKKFDIVDFHVDIGAAGKKEAQKLVQVGDPVTFQLGVAQLGDDLITAHALDDRVGVWVMAEALRIIAMDKKKRAGLKAAVFGVATVQEEIGLRGALTASYGIEPQVGIAIDVTHASDSPGVDEKAHGAVKMGQGPTLSYGPNINEPLNAIMEKAAKASKAFVQRPAPRAPTPTRSRFPVPAWQRQSSGCRAAICTRRWRSSHGKIS
;
A
#
# COMPACT_ATOMS: atom_id res chain seq x y z
N MET A 1 -12.58 8.71 -14.10
CA MET A 1 -11.16 9.08 -13.75
C MET A 1 -10.52 9.62 -15.01
N GLU A 2 -9.69 10.63 -14.89
CA GLU A 2 -8.88 11.11 -16.01
C GLU A 2 -7.91 10.01 -16.46
N LYS A 3 -7.68 9.87 -17.75
CA LYS A 3 -6.77 8.85 -18.31
C LYS A 3 -5.35 8.96 -17.71
N ALA A 4 -4.87 10.20 -17.56
CA ALA A 4 -3.55 10.47 -16.98
C ALA A 4 -3.45 10.02 -15.50
N ALA A 5 -4.48 10.26 -14.69
CA ALA A 5 -4.52 9.84 -13.30
C ALA A 5 -4.58 8.31 -13.17
N PHE A 6 -5.25 7.61 -14.08
CA PHE A 6 -5.22 6.14 -14.12
C PHE A 6 -3.84 5.62 -14.55
N GLN A 7 -3.21 6.26 -15.53
CA GLN A 7 -1.85 5.87 -15.94
C GLN A 7 -0.87 6.02 -14.78
N PHE A 8 -0.97 7.11 -14.01
CA PHE A 8 -0.15 7.30 -12.80
C PHE A 8 -0.37 6.16 -11.78
N LEU A 9 -1.62 5.76 -11.52
CA LEU A 9 -1.90 4.61 -10.65
C LEU A 9 -1.28 3.33 -11.20
N SER A 10 -1.43 3.09 -12.50
CA SER A 10 -0.89 1.89 -13.17
C SER A 10 0.64 1.84 -13.09
N ASP A 11 1.31 2.98 -13.34
CA ASP A 11 2.76 3.10 -13.23
C ASP A 11 3.24 2.84 -11.79
N LEU A 12 2.50 3.38 -10.82
CA LEU A 12 2.79 3.18 -9.40
C LEU A 12 2.63 1.70 -9.01
N LEU A 13 1.56 1.03 -9.45
CA LEU A 13 1.30 -0.39 -9.19
C LEU A 13 2.27 -1.33 -9.92
N ALA A 14 2.86 -0.89 -11.02
CA ALA A 14 3.88 -1.64 -11.75
C ALA A 14 5.30 -1.47 -11.19
N THR A 15 5.51 -0.55 -10.26
CA THR A 15 6.84 -0.23 -9.71
C THR A 15 7.11 -1.03 -8.43
N PRO A 16 8.23 -1.74 -8.27
CA PRO A 16 8.54 -2.47 -7.04
C PRO A 16 8.83 -1.53 -5.86
N SER A 17 8.33 -1.89 -4.66
CA SER A 17 8.61 -1.17 -3.42
C SER A 17 8.40 -2.02 -2.16
N VAL A 18 9.07 -3.16 -2.08
CA VAL A 18 9.12 -3.91 -0.81
C VAL A 18 9.60 -2.99 0.31
N SER A 19 9.04 -3.12 1.52
CA SER A 19 9.44 -2.27 2.66
C SER A 19 10.96 -2.16 2.80
N GLY A 20 11.48 -0.93 2.83
CA GLY A 20 12.91 -0.61 2.80
C GLY A 20 13.48 -0.35 1.38
N PHE A 21 12.70 -0.57 0.32
CA PHE A 21 13.12 -0.40 -1.08
C PHE A 21 12.14 0.49 -1.87
N GLU A 22 11.59 1.52 -1.25
CA GLU A 22 10.49 2.34 -1.77
C GLU A 22 10.95 3.44 -2.75
N GLN A 23 12.24 3.66 -2.93
CA GLN A 23 12.79 4.80 -3.68
C GLN A 23 12.27 4.89 -5.11
N ARG A 24 12.08 3.75 -5.78
CA ARG A 24 11.56 3.70 -7.16
C ARG A 24 10.10 4.16 -7.23
N ALA A 25 9.26 3.67 -6.34
CA ALA A 25 7.86 4.08 -6.26
C ALA A 25 7.72 5.54 -5.84
N ALA A 26 8.54 6.01 -4.88
CA ALA A 26 8.62 7.42 -4.49
C ALA A 26 8.98 8.34 -5.68
N ALA A 27 9.87 7.88 -6.57
CA ALA A 27 10.21 8.63 -7.78
C ALA A 27 9.01 8.78 -8.74
N VAL A 28 8.16 7.74 -8.87
CA VAL A 28 6.92 7.81 -9.66
C VAL A 28 5.96 8.87 -9.10
N VAL A 29 5.72 8.86 -7.79
CA VAL A 29 4.87 9.87 -7.14
C VAL A 29 5.47 11.27 -7.29
N ARG A 30 6.78 11.40 -7.11
CA ARG A 30 7.49 12.68 -7.25
C ARG A 30 7.36 13.24 -8.66
N LYS A 31 7.52 12.42 -9.69
CA LYS A 31 7.33 12.81 -11.08
C LYS A 31 5.91 13.34 -11.36
N TRP A 32 4.90 12.71 -10.76
CA TRP A 32 3.50 13.09 -10.94
C TRP A 32 3.13 14.38 -10.19
N LEU A 33 3.50 14.47 -8.92
CA LEU A 33 2.94 15.47 -8.03
C LEU A 33 3.80 16.73 -7.84
N SER A 34 5.14 16.63 -7.94
CA SER A 34 6.03 17.80 -7.71
C SER A 34 5.72 19.02 -8.57
N PRO A 35 5.26 18.90 -9.83
CA PRO A 35 4.90 20.08 -10.62
C PRO A 35 3.70 20.88 -10.10
N HIS A 36 2.93 20.31 -9.16
CA HIS A 36 1.67 20.88 -8.68
C HIS A 36 1.75 21.40 -7.23
N VAL A 37 2.85 21.18 -6.54
CA VAL A 37 3.01 21.55 -5.11
C VAL A 37 4.08 22.61 -4.91
N ASP A 38 4.12 23.22 -3.73
CA ASP A 38 5.08 24.30 -3.42
C ASP A 38 6.42 23.77 -2.93
N ASP A 39 6.43 22.59 -2.30
CA ASP A 39 7.64 21.95 -1.79
C ASP A 39 7.54 20.44 -1.92
N THR A 40 8.67 19.82 -2.25
CA THR A 40 8.82 18.36 -2.31
C THR A 40 10.15 17.98 -1.68
N ARG A 41 10.11 17.14 -0.65
CA ARG A 41 11.30 16.66 0.04
C ARG A 41 11.18 15.20 0.46
N THR A 42 12.28 14.60 0.83
CA THR A 42 12.36 13.26 1.41
C THR A 42 13.12 13.37 2.73
N ASP A 43 12.62 12.72 3.78
CA ASP A 43 13.34 12.64 5.04
C ASP A 43 14.39 11.51 5.04
N VAL A 44 15.15 11.43 6.13
CA VAL A 44 16.21 10.41 6.28
C VAL A 44 15.64 9.00 6.30
N HIS A 45 14.38 8.82 6.72
CA HIS A 45 13.72 7.51 6.74
C HIS A 45 13.23 7.06 5.35
N GLY A 46 13.09 8.00 4.40
CA GLY A 46 12.61 7.72 3.05
C GLY A 46 11.20 8.21 2.76
N ASN A 47 10.46 8.75 3.75
CA ASN A 47 9.16 9.33 3.50
C ASN A 47 9.27 10.48 2.50
N THR A 48 8.35 10.54 1.55
CA THR A 48 8.31 11.62 0.58
C THR A 48 7.14 12.54 0.86
N PHE A 49 7.44 13.84 1.00
CA PHE A 49 6.51 14.90 1.36
C PHE A 49 6.22 15.78 0.16
N PHE A 50 4.96 16.14 0.01
CA PHE A 50 4.45 17.07 -0.99
C PHE A 50 3.63 18.13 -0.27
N VAL A 51 4.00 19.38 -0.36
CA VAL A 51 3.45 20.43 0.51
C VAL A 51 2.74 21.50 -0.31
N LEU A 52 1.52 21.83 0.08
CA LEU A 52 0.78 23.00 -0.36
C LEU A 52 0.69 24.01 0.77
N ASN A 53 1.00 25.27 0.48
CA ASN A 53 0.98 26.38 1.42
C ASN A 53 1.81 26.13 2.70
N PRO A 54 3.14 25.95 2.60
CA PRO A 54 3.99 25.50 3.71
C PRO A 54 3.98 26.43 4.93
N LYS A 55 3.57 27.71 4.76
CA LYS A 55 3.43 28.70 5.83
C LYS A 55 2.02 28.77 6.43
N GLY A 56 1.10 27.93 5.94
CA GLY A 56 -0.28 27.90 6.36
C GLY A 56 -0.49 27.29 7.76
N SER A 57 -1.70 27.49 8.29
CA SER A 57 -2.13 26.91 9.56
C SER A 57 -3.64 26.60 9.47
N PRO A 58 -4.11 25.48 10.05
CA PRO A 58 -3.36 24.41 10.71
C PRO A 58 -2.53 23.56 9.75
N ARG A 59 -1.59 22.75 10.26
CA ARG A 59 -0.91 21.72 9.49
C ARG A 59 -1.80 20.50 9.40
N VAL A 60 -2.13 20.10 8.16
CA VAL A 60 -2.94 18.93 7.83
C VAL A 60 -2.07 17.92 7.11
N MET A 61 -2.00 16.69 7.61
CA MET A 61 -1.27 15.59 7.00
C MET A 61 -2.25 14.60 6.38
N LEU A 62 -2.05 14.29 5.10
CA LEU A 62 -2.68 13.18 4.37
C LEU A 62 -1.61 12.12 4.15
N ALA A 63 -1.80 10.90 4.61
CA ALA A 63 -0.80 9.85 4.50
C ALA A 63 -1.39 8.58 3.89
N GLY A 64 -0.69 8.01 2.91
CA GLY A 64 -0.84 6.65 2.41
C GLY A 64 0.53 5.99 2.38
N HIS A 65 0.61 4.66 2.58
CA HIS A 65 1.89 3.98 2.54
C HIS A 65 2.24 3.48 1.14
N ILE A 66 3.52 3.63 0.79
CA ILE A 66 4.02 3.33 -0.55
C ILE A 66 4.71 1.96 -0.63
N ASP A 67 5.05 1.39 0.50
CA ASP A 67 5.62 0.06 0.58
C ASP A 67 4.59 -1.05 0.36
N GLN A 68 5.06 -2.22 0.12
CA GLN A 68 4.27 -3.44 -0.08
C GLN A 68 4.95 -4.63 0.59
N ILE A 69 4.19 -5.65 0.89
CA ILE A 69 4.70 -6.97 1.27
C ILE A 69 5.51 -7.60 0.14
N GLY A 70 6.43 -8.47 0.50
CA GLY A 70 7.26 -9.21 -0.44
C GLY A 70 8.26 -10.11 0.28
N PHE A 71 9.43 -10.27 -0.32
CA PHE A 71 10.49 -11.09 0.26
C PHE A 71 11.85 -10.44 0.03
N LEU A 72 12.87 -10.97 0.73
CA LEU A 72 14.30 -10.75 0.44
C LEU A 72 14.97 -12.07 0.15
N VAL A 73 15.90 -12.09 -0.79
CA VAL A 73 16.78 -13.25 -1.01
C VAL A 73 17.60 -13.47 0.25
N ASN A 74 17.48 -14.65 0.85
CA ASN A 74 18.19 -15.02 2.08
C ASN A 74 19.37 -15.94 1.84
N HIS A 75 19.24 -16.88 0.90
CA HIS A 75 20.27 -17.86 0.62
C HIS A 75 20.24 -18.30 -0.87
N ILE A 76 21.39 -18.64 -1.41
CA ILE A 76 21.57 -19.23 -2.75
C ILE A 76 22.23 -20.58 -2.61
N THR A 77 21.56 -21.66 -3.03
CA THR A 77 22.08 -23.01 -2.95
C THR A 77 23.15 -23.29 -4.00
N ASP A 78 23.91 -24.36 -3.82
CA ASP A 78 24.90 -24.79 -4.80
C ASP A 78 24.30 -25.19 -6.16
N GLN A 79 23.01 -25.59 -6.16
CA GLN A 79 22.21 -25.91 -7.34
C GLN A 79 21.59 -24.68 -8.03
N GLY A 80 21.73 -23.48 -7.44
CA GLY A 80 21.21 -22.23 -8.01
C GLY A 80 19.81 -21.83 -7.57
N TYR A 81 19.17 -22.60 -6.69
CA TYR A 81 17.88 -22.18 -6.10
C TYR A 81 18.08 -21.11 -5.04
N LEU A 82 17.06 -20.24 -4.90
CA LEU A 82 17.04 -19.21 -3.88
C LEU A 82 16.09 -19.61 -2.74
N TYR A 83 16.50 -19.27 -1.52
CA TYR A 83 15.60 -19.20 -0.36
C TYR A 83 15.36 -17.75 -0.03
N VAL A 84 14.14 -17.44 0.41
CA VAL A 84 13.70 -16.08 0.69
C VAL A 84 13.14 -15.96 2.10
N VAL A 85 13.15 -14.75 2.66
CA VAL A 85 12.46 -14.42 3.91
C VAL A 85 11.35 -13.42 3.62
N PRO A 86 10.18 -13.54 4.26
CA PRO A 86 9.09 -12.60 4.04
C PRO A 86 9.39 -11.22 4.64
N VAL A 87 8.87 -10.20 3.98
CA VAL A 87 8.81 -8.81 4.46
C VAL A 87 7.35 -8.43 4.52
N GLY A 88 6.85 -8.11 5.73
CA GLY A 88 5.43 -7.89 5.99
C GLY A 88 4.62 -9.19 6.14
N GLY A 89 3.32 -9.07 6.11
CA GLY A 89 2.37 -10.15 6.39
C GLY A 89 2.04 -11.03 5.19
N VAL A 90 2.99 -11.83 4.69
CA VAL A 90 2.75 -12.73 3.55
C VAL A 90 2.04 -14.00 3.99
N ASP A 91 0.88 -14.30 3.38
CA ASP A 91 0.19 -15.59 3.55
C ASP A 91 0.88 -16.68 2.73
N LEU A 92 1.61 -17.56 3.43
CA LEU A 92 2.37 -18.63 2.80
C LEU A 92 1.50 -19.70 2.12
N ALA A 93 0.21 -19.77 2.42
CA ALA A 93 -0.68 -20.75 1.81
C ALA A 93 -0.94 -20.48 0.32
N VAL A 94 -0.86 -19.21 -0.11
CA VAL A 94 -1.14 -18.79 -1.49
C VAL A 94 0.12 -18.55 -2.32
N VAL A 95 1.29 -18.73 -1.73
CA VAL A 95 2.59 -18.46 -2.38
C VAL A 95 3.02 -19.54 -3.38
N PRO A 96 2.79 -20.85 -3.13
CA PRO A 96 3.29 -21.90 -4.03
C PRO A 96 2.79 -21.76 -5.47
N GLY A 97 3.70 -21.85 -6.43
CA GLY A 97 3.39 -21.71 -7.85
C GLY A 97 3.34 -20.27 -8.36
N SER A 98 3.46 -19.28 -7.47
CA SER A 98 3.48 -17.88 -7.88
C SER A 98 4.74 -17.54 -8.67
N ARG A 99 4.58 -16.62 -9.63
CA ARG A 99 5.70 -15.97 -10.29
C ARG A 99 6.17 -14.80 -9.45
N LEU A 100 7.49 -14.77 -9.23
CA LEU A 100 8.16 -13.72 -8.49
C LEU A 100 9.12 -12.96 -9.40
N THR A 101 9.39 -11.72 -9.04
CA THR A 101 10.44 -10.91 -9.67
C THR A 101 11.46 -10.55 -8.62
N ILE A 102 12.69 -11.00 -8.81
CA ILE A 102 13.84 -10.64 -8.00
C ILE A 102 14.45 -9.37 -8.61
N HIS A 103 14.58 -8.32 -7.83
CA HIS A 103 15.05 -7.01 -8.28
C HIS A 103 16.55 -6.86 -8.04
N GLY A 104 17.35 -7.65 -8.77
CA GLY A 104 18.81 -7.59 -8.73
C GLY A 104 19.38 -6.30 -9.32
N GLU A 105 20.66 -6.03 -9.04
CA GLU A 105 21.39 -4.85 -9.49
C GLU A 105 21.41 -4.71 -11.03
N LYS A 106 21.53 -5.83 -11.75
CA LYS A 106 21.58 -5.89 -13.22
C LYS A 106 20.19 -5.84 -13.89
N GLY A 107 19.13 -5.79 -13.11
CA GLY A 107 17.76 -5.76 -13.58
C GLY A 107 16.88 -6.85 -12.97
N PRO A 108 15.60 -6.88 -13.35
CA PRO A 108 14.65 -7.85 -12.81
C PRO A 108 14.91 -9.26 -13.35
N VAL A 109 14.86 -10.25 -12.47
CA VAL A 109 14.98 -11.67 -12.78
C VAL A 109 13.67 -12.37 -12.44
N LEU A 110 13.11 -13.09 -13.41
CA LEU A 110 11.90 -13.89 -13.18
C LEU A 110 12.27 -15.14 -12.37
N GLY A 111 11.46 -15.46 -11.37
CA GLY A 111 11.54 -16.71 -10.63
C GLY A 111 10.17 -17.33 -10.41
N VAL A 112 10.15 -18.61 -10.10
CA VAL A 112 8.94 -19.34 -9.68
C VAL A 112 9.19 -19.92 -8.30
N ILE A 113 8.31 -19.63 -7.34
CA ILE A 113 8.39 -20.20 -6.00
C ILE A 113 7.65 -21.52 -5.95
N GLY A 114 8.34 -22.55 -5.49
CA GLY A 114 7.83 -23.90 -5.38
C GLY A 114 8.15 -24.54 -4.03
N ARG A 115 7.63 -25.73 -3.86
CA ARG A 115 7.93 -26.61 -2.70
C ARG A 115 8.08 -28.04 -3.16
N LYS A 116 8.48 -28.92 -2.25
CA LYS A 116 8.51 -30.37 -2.49
C LYS A 116 7.19 -30.84 -3.11
N ALA A 117 7.29 -31.54 -4.23
CA ALA A 117 6.11 -32.04 -4.95
C ALA A 117 5.28 -32.99 -4.09
N ILE A 118 3.96 -32.90 -4.17
CA ILE A 118 3.04 -33.70 -3.35
C ILE A 118 3.29 -35.22 -3.46
N HIS A 119 3.66 -35.68 -4.66
CA HIS A 119 3.96 -37.09 -4.91
C HIS A 119 5.25 -37.59 -4.23
N LEU A 120 6.12 -36.68 -3.82
CA LEU A 120 7.36 -36.99 -3.11
C LEU A 120 7.22 -36.82 -1.59
N MET A 121 6.05 -36.36 -1.12
CA MET A 121 5.76 -36.18 0.31
C MET A 121 5.32 -37.52 0.92
N LYS A 122 5.72 -37.74 2.17
CA LYS A 122 5.20 -38.84 3.00
C LYS A 122 3.73 -38.58 3.34
N PRO A 123 2.92 -39.61 3.62
CA PRO A 123 1.52 -39.42 4.00
C PRO A 123 1.31 -38.38 5.11
N GLU A 124 2.16 -38.42 6.14
CA GLU A 124 2.11 -37.50 7.28
C GLU A 124 2.38 -36.04 6.89
N GLU A 125 3.17 -35.82 5.83
CA GLU A 125 3.45 -34.51 5.30
C GLU A 125 2.29 -33.98 4.43
N ARG A 126 1.45 -34.88 3.86
CA ARG A 126 0.30 -34.54 3.00
C ARG A 126 -0.94 -34.19 3.80
N ASP A 127 -1.27 -35.06 4.79
CA ASP A 127 -2.57 -35.05 5.46
C ASP A 127 -2.54 -34.32 6.80
N GLY A 128 -1.36 -33.99 7.32
CA GLY A 128 -1.14 -33.58 8.69
C GLY A 128 -1.50 -32.15 9.06
N GLY A 129 -2.14 -31.34 8.19
CA GLY A 129 -2.47 -29.93 8.52
C GLY A 129 -1.24 -29.08 8.89
N LYS A 130 -0.03 -29.49 8.48
CA LYS A 130 1.22 -28.78 8.75
C LYS A 130 1.10 -27.35 8.20
N LYS A 131 1.23 -26.37 9.09
CA LYS A 131 1.46 -25.00 8.65
C LYS A 131 2.78 -24.95 7.91
N PHE A 132 2.75 -24.39 6.70
CA PHE A 132 3.96 -24.18 5.92
C PHE A 132 4.86 -23.16 6.61
N ASP A 133 6.17 -23.45 6.61
CA ASP A 133 7.19 -22.47 6.96
C ASP A 133 7.86 -21.99 5.67
N ILE A 134 8.41 -20.78 5.69
CA ILE A 134 9.06 -20.19 4.51
C ILE A 134 10.25 -21.04 4.03
N VAL A 135 10.90 -21.76 4.93
CA VAL A 135 12.01 -22.69 4.60
C VAL A 135 11.58 -23.93 3.81
N ASP A 136 10.27 -24.22 3.74
CA ASP A 136 9.73 -25.30 2.91
C ASP A 136 9.69 -24.90 1.41
N PHE A 137 9.95 -23.64 1.08
CA PHE A 137 9.86 -23.10 -0.26
C PHE A 137 11.23 -22.70 -0.82
N HIS A 138 11.38 -22.87 -2.11
CA HIS A 138 12.53 -22.40 -2.87
C HIS A 138 12.05 -21.65 -4.12
N VAL A 139 12.87 -20.72 -4.60
CA VAL A 139 12.61 -19.98 -5.83
C VAL A 139 13.59 -20.49 -6.90
N ASP A 140 13.04 -20.95 -8.00
CA ASP A 140 13.79 -21.35 -9.20
C ASP A 140 13.86 -20.14 -10.16
N ILE A 141 15.07 -19.77 -10.54
CA ILE A 141 15.37 -18.70 -11.50
C ILE A 141 16.00 -19.25 -12.80
N GLY A 142 16.02 -20.57 -12.97
CA GLY A 142 16.59 -21.24 -14.12
C GLY A 142 18.13 -21.28 -14.16
N ALA A 143 18.80 -20.98 -13.05
CA ALA A 143 20.26 -21.01 -12.99
C ALA A 143 20.78 -22.44 -12.82
N ALA A 144 21.81 -22.84 -13.58
CA ALA A 144 22.40 -24.18 -13.52
C ALA A 144 23.24 -24.42 -12.26
N GLY A 145 23.50 -23.39 -11.45
CA GLY A 145 24.21 -23.48 -10.19
C GLY A 145 24.47 -22.13 -9.54
N LYS A 146 25.06 -22.17 -8.33
CA LYS A 146 25.30 -21.00 -7.49
C LYS A 146 26.02 -19.84 -8.20
N LYS A 147 27.09 -20.15 -8.93
CA LYS A 147 27.88 -19.13 -9.62
C LYS A 147 27.08 -18.41 -10.72
N GLU A 148 26.16 -19.10 -11.36
CA GLU A 148 25.29 -18.51 -12.37
C GLU A 148 24.21 -17.65 -11.69
N ALA A 149 23.56 -18.18 -10.66
CA ALA A 149 22.58 -17.42 -9.88
C ALA A 149 23.18 -16.12 -9.30
N GLN A 150 24.41 -16.18 -8.76
CA GLN A 150 25.12 -15.02 -8.22
C GLN A 150 25.53 -13.96 -9.25
N LYS A 151 25.51 -14.28 -10.55
CA LYS A 151 25.68 -13.27 -11.61
C LYS A 151 24.41 -12.44 -11.83
N LEU A 152 23.26 -12.98 -11.44
CA LEU A 152 21.93 -12.38 -11.67
C LEU A 152 21.39 -11.70 -10.42
N VAL A 153 21.56 -12.33 -9.25
CA VAL A 153 20.96 -11.92 -7.98
C VAL A 153 21.94 -12.12 -6.82
N GLN A 154 21.71 -11.40 -5.73
CA GLN A 154 22.49 -11.52 -4.50
C GLN A 154 21.59 -11.63 -3.27
N VAL A 155 22.16 -12.07 -2.15
CA VAL A 155 21.48 -12.06 -0.86
C VAL A 155 21.16 -10.61 -0.48
N GLY A 156 19.90 -10.37 -0.05
CA GLY A 156 19.39 -9.05 0.26
C GLY A 156 18.59 -8.40 -0.88
N ASP A 157 18.62 -8.95 -2.10
CA ASP A 157 17.80 -8.40 -3.19
C ASP A 157 16.32 -8.51 -2.87
N PRO A 158 15.52 -7.44 -3.08
CA PRO A 158 14.10 -7.46 -2.85
C PRO A 158 13.37 -8.28 -3.93
N VAL A 159 12.31 -8.95 -3.49
CA VAL A 159 11.51 -9.86 -4.32
C VAL A 159 10.05 -9.51 -4.19
N THR A 160 9.38 -9.29 -5.31
CA THR A 160 7.94 -9.05 -5.38
C THR A 160 7.21 -10.19 -6.05
N PHE A 161 5.92 -10.34 -5.76
CA PHE A 161 5.03 -11.01 -6.71
C PHE A 161 5.07 -10.28 -8.04
N GLN A 162 4.63 -10.93 -9.12
CA GLN A 162 4.57 -10.30 -10.42
C GLN A 162 3.69 -9.05 -10.35
N LEU A 163 4.27 -7.89 -10.66
CA LEU A 163 3.59 -6.60 -10.62
C LEU A 163 2.81 -6.32 -11.89
N GLY A 164 1.94 -5.33 -11.81
CA GLY A 164 1.13 -4.84 -12.92
C GLY A 164 -0.36 -4.86 -12.61
N VAL A 165 -1.12 -4.15 -13.40
CA VAL A 165 -2.56 -4.04 -13.29
C VAL A 165 -3.22 -4.95 -14.31
N ALA A 166 -4.17 -5.77 -13.88
CA ALA A 166 -5.04 -6.53 -14.77
C ALA A 166 -6.50 -6.14 -14.54
N GLN A 167 -7.28 -6.13 -15.61
CA GLN A 167 -8.71 -5.87 -15.52
C GLN A 167 -9.46 -7.16 -15.18
N LEU A 168 -10.43 -7.06 -14.28
CA LEU A 168 -11.38 -8.12 -13.93
C LEU A 168 -12.78 -7.67 -14.33
N GLY A 169 -13.36 -8.30 -15.36
CA GLY A 169 -14.63 -7.85 -15.92
C GLY A 169 -14.54 -6.40 -16.42
N ASP A 170 -15.67 -5.69 -16.40
CA ASP A 170 -15.77 -4.35 -16.98
C ASP A 170 -15.34 -3.23 -16.02
N ASP A 171 -15.45 -3.45 -14.71
CA ASP A 171 -15.39 -2.38 -13.71
C ASP A 171 -14.33 -2.58 -12.62
N LEU A 172 -13.62 -3.70 -12.61
CA LEU A 172 -12.66 -4.05 -11.55
C LEU A 172 -11.24 -4.12 -12.09
N ILE A 173 -10.31 -3.79 -11.24
CA ILE A 173 -8.88 -4.04 -11.47
C ILE A 173 -8.32 -4.90 -10.34
N THR A 174 -7.32 -5.69 -10.67
CA THR A 174 -6.50 -6.41 -9.70
C THR A 174 -5.04 -6.07 -9.90
N ALA A 175 -4.31 -5.96 -8.80
CA ALA A 175 -2.87 -5.78 -8.78
C ALA A 175 -2.33 -6.19 -7.42
N HIS A 176 -1.07 -6.62 -7.36
CA HIS A 176 -0.34 -6.62 -6.12
C HIS A 176 -0.09 -5.16 -5.68
N ALA A 177 -0.01 -4.91 -4.37
CA ALA A 177 0.24 -3.58 -3.82
C ALA A 177 -0.86 -2.53 -4.07
N LEU A 178 -2.13 -2.94 -4.31
CA LEU A 178 -3.27 -2.04 -4.12
C LEU A 178 -3.30 -1.53 -2.67
N ASP A 179 -2.90 -2.35 -1.74
CA ASP A 179 -2.50 -2.02 -0.38
C ASP A 179 -1.05 -1.49 -0.39
N ASP A 180 -0.77 -0.22 -0.12
CA ASP A 180 -1.75 0.89 -0.06
C ASP A 180 -1.41 1.98 -1.10
N ARG A 181 -0.94 1.57 -2.26
CA ARG A 181 -0.66 2.53 -3.35
C ARG A 181 -1.89 3.26 -3.84
N VAL A 182 -3.08 2.70 -3.59
CA VAL A 182 -4.33 3.41 -3.83
C VAL A 182 -4.46 4.60 -2.88
N GLY A 183 -4.11 4.45 -1.60
CA GLY A 183 -4.10 5.56 -0.66
C GLY A 183 -3.08 6.65 -1.03
N VAL A 184 -1.88 6.25 -1.49
CA VAL A 184 -0.90 7.21 -2.03
C VAL A 184 -1.45 7.93 -3.25
N TRP A 185 -2.11 7.21 -4.17
CA TRP A 185 -2.74 7.81 -5.34
C TRP A 185 -3.84 8.80 -4.95
N VAL A 186 -4.70 8.44 -3.99
CA VAL A 186 -5.76 9.32 -3.48
C VAL A 186 -5.18 10.59 -2.86
N MET A 187 -4.16 10.44 -2.03
CA MET A 187 -3.44 11.57 -1.43
C MET A 187 -2.88 12.49 -2.52
N ALA A 188 -2.22 11.93 -3.52
CA ALA A 188 -1.61 12.70 -4.60
C ALA A 188 -2.66 13.43 -5.44
N GLU A 189 -3.77 12.76 -5.81
CA GLU A 189 -4.85 13.38 -6.56
C GLU A 189 -5.59 14.46 -5.76
N ALA A 190 -5.76 14.28 -4.46
CA ALA A 190 -6.36 15.31 -3.61
C ALA A 190 -5.52 16.60 -3.62
N LEU A 191 -4.19 16.49 -3.49
CA LEU A 191 -3.31 17.66 -3.59
C LEU A 191 -3.34 18.28 -5.00
N ARG A 192 -3.27 17.45 -6.04
CA ARG A 192 -3.33 17.92 -7.43
C ARG A 192 -4.62 18.69 -7.72
N ILE A 193 -5.77 18.17 -7.31
CA ILE A 193 -7.07 18.81 -7.48
C ILE A 193 -7.13 20.16 -6.76
N ILE A 194 -6.59 20.26 -5.54
CA ILE A 194 -6.52 21.53 -4.81
C ILE A 194 -5.60 22.52 -5.54
N ALA A 195 -4.44 22.06 -5.99
CA ALA A 195 -3.43 22.87 -6.65
C ALA A 195 -3.92 23.44 -7.99
N MET A 196 -4.63 22.64 -8.80
CA MET A 196 -5.13 23.04 -10.12
C MET A 196 -6.38 23.92 -10.08
N ASP A 197 -7.16 23.86 -9.02
CA ASP A 197 -8.33 24.71 -8.83
C ASP A 197 -7.90 26.06 -8.25
N LYS A 198 -7.84 27.10 -9.09
CA LYS A 198 -7.41 28.45 -8.68
C LYS A 198 -8.17 28.99 -7.47
N LYS A 199 -9.48 28.70 -7.35
CA LYS A 199 -10.30 29.18 -6.25
C LYS A 199 -9.97 28.44 -4.95
N LYS A 200 -9.86 27.13 -5.01
CA LYS A 200 -9.44 26.33 -3.84
C LYS A 200 -8.04 26.70 -3.40
N ARG A 201 -7.13 26.83 -4.36
CA ARG A 201 -5.75 27.21 -4.10
C ARG A 201 -5.61 28.56 -3.41
N ALA A 202 -6.31 29.59 -3.92
CA ALA A 202 -6.31 30.94 -3.33
C ALA A 202 -6.97 30.99 -1.96
N GLY A 203 -7.95 30.11 -1.68
CA GLY A 203 -8.65 30.01 -0.39
C GLY A 203 -7.96 29.11 0.63
N LEU A 204 -6.84 28.46 0.28
CA LEU A 204 -6.16 27.52 1.15
C LEU A 204 -5.40 28.23 2.27
N LYS A 205 -5.90 28.11 3.50
CA LYS A 205 -5.27 28.66 4.71
C LYS A 205 -4.33 27.68 5.39
N ALA A 206 -4.68 26.40 5.38
CA ALA A 206 -3.89 25.33 6.00
C ALA A 206 -2.60 25.06 5.23
N ALA A 207 -1.57 24.59 5.93
CA ALA A 207 -0.45 23.89 5.32
C ALA A 207 -0.86 22.43 5.13
N VAL A 208 -0.93 21.96 3.89
CA VAL A 208 -1.33 20.58 3.57
C VAL A 208 -0.11 19.77 3.15
N PHE A 209 0.17 18.72 3.93
CA PHE A 209 1.26 17.78 3.69
C PHE A 209 0.68 16.46 3.17
N GLY A 210 0.90 16.15 1.92
CA GLY A 210 0.72 14.80 1.40
C GLY A 210 1.98 13.99 1.63
N VAL A 211 1.86 12.82 2.20
CA VAL A 211 3.01 11.99 2.55
C VAL A 211 2.84 10.59 2.00
N ALA A 212 3.76 10.18 1.13
CA ALA A 212 3.96 8.79 0.81
C ALA A 212 4.88 8.20 1.88
N THR A 213 4.29 7.47 2.84
CA THR A 213 5.02 6.90 3.97
C THR A 213 5.66 5.57 3.61
N VAL A 214 6.78 5.25 4.26
CA VAL A 214 7.53 4.01 4.06
C VAL A 214 7.34 3.03 5.22
N GLN A 215 7.62 1.74 4.99
CA GLN A 215 7.70 0.73 6.04
C GLN A 215 6.46 0.62 6.93
N GLU A 216 5.26 0.75 6.35
CA GLU A 216 4.00 0.50 7.06
C GLU A 216 3.87 -0.98 7.39
N GLU A 217 4.11 -1.85 6.42
CA GLU A 217 3.93 -3.30 6.46
C GLU A 217 4.80 -4.00 7.52
N ILE A 218 5.81 -3.32 8.01
CA ILE A 218 6.71 -3.80 9.07
C ILE A 218 6.62 -2.99 10.36
N GLY A 219 5.53 -2.23 10.55
CA GLY A 219 5.17 -1.60 11.83
C GLY A 219 4.97 -0.09 11.82
N LEU A 220 4.32 0.49 10.80
CA LEU A 220 3.89 1.90 10.73
C LEU A 220 5.04 2.92 10.86
N ARG A 221 6.27 2.53 10.52
CA ARG A 221 7.49 3.27 10.89
C ARG A 221 7.56 4.64 10.22
N GLY A 222 7.25 4.71 8.93
CA GLY A 222 7.29 5.96 8.17
C GLY A 222 6.25 6.98 8.63
N ALA A 223 5.03 6.54 8.93
CA ALA A 223 4.00 7.42 9.46
C ALA A 223 4.41 8.05 10.80
N LEU A 224 5.11 7.29 11.65
CA LEU A 224 5.63 7.77 12.92
C LEU A 224 6.64 8.91 12.73
N THR A 225 7.67 8.69 11.91
CA THR A 225 8.73 9.69 11.68
C THR A 225 8.21 10.90 10.90
N ALA A 226 7.33 10.71 9.90
CA ALA A 226 6.69 11.79 9.17
C ALA A 226 5.87 12.69 10.09
N SER A 227 5.07 12.08 10.95
CA SER A 227 4.24 12.82 11.90
C SER A 227 5.08 13.60 12.91
N TYR A 228 6.19 13.04 13.38
CA TYR A 228 7.13 13.75 14.25
C TYR A 228 7.74 14.97 13.54
N GLY A 229 8.12 14.83 12.27
CA GLY A 229 8.72 15.92 11.48
C GLY A 229 7.75 17.01 11.05
N ILE A 230 6.43 16.71 10.93
CA ILE A 230 5.39 17.68 10.53
C ILE A 230 4.75 18.33 11.77
N GLU A 231 4.57 17.57 12.85
CA GLU A 231 3.73 17.95 14.01
C GLU A 231 2.32 18.42 13.56
N PRO A 232 1.54 17.58 12.86
CA PRO A 232 0.26 17.98 12.32
C PRO A 232 -0.79 18.18 13.41
N GLN A 233 -1.66 19.18 13.27
CA GLN A 233 -2.86 19.33 14.09
C GLN A 233 -4.00 18.41 13.61
N VAL A 234 -3.98 18.04 12.33
CA VAL A 234 -4.94 17.12 11.72
C VAL A 234 -4.19 16.07 10.92
N GLY A 235 -4.46 14.80 11.20
CA GLY A 235 -3.92 13.66 10.45
C GLY A 235 -5.03 12.82 9.83
N ILE A 236 -4.92 12.50 8.55
CA ILE A 236 -5.82 11.62 7.82
C ILE A 236 -4.96 10.52 7.20
N ALA A 237 -5.10 9.30 7.73
CA ALA A 237 -4.51 8.11 7.11
C ALA A 237 -5.50 7.57 6.06
N ILE A 238 -4.98 7.29 4.88
CA ILE A 238 -5.73 6.72 3.77
C ILE A 238 -5.18 5.32 3.57
N ASP A 239 -6.08 4.33 3.55
CA ASP A 239 -5.68 2.92 3.50
C ASP A 239 -6.83 2.07 2.93
N VAL A 240 -6.56 0.88 2.43
CA VAL A 240 -7.57 -0.05 1.94
C VAL A 240 -8.24 -0.82 3.07
N THR A 241 -9.40 -1.43 2.81
CA THR A 241 -10.06 -2.31 3.76
C THR A 241 -10.72 -3.49 3.06
N HIS A 242 -11.09 -4.51 3.84
CA HIS A 242 -11.79 -5.68 3.31
C HIS A 242 -13.24 -5.36 2.95
N ALA A 243 -13.67 -5.83 1.78
CA ALA A 243 -15.08 -5.80 1.38
C ALA A 243 -15.81 -7.01 1.98
N SER A 244 -17.02 -6.79 2.54
CA SER A 244 -17.81 -7.84 3.16
C SER A 244 -18.65 -8.67 2.17
N ASP A 245 -18.71 -8.23 0.91
CA ASP A 245 -19.32 -8.98 -0.19
C ASP A 245 -18.37 -10.00 -0.85
N SER A 246 -17.21 -10.24 -0.22
CA SER A 246 -16.29 -11.31 -0.58
C SER A 246 -16.65 -12.62 0.14
N PRO A 247 -16.49 -13.80 -0.52
CA PRO A 247 -16.73 -15.09 0.13
C PRO A 247 -15.90 -15.25 1.43
N GLY A 248 -16.54 -15.76 2.48
CA GLY A 248 -15.87 -16.04 3.76
C GLY A 248 -15.74 -14.84 4.71
N VAL A 249 -16.24 -13.66 4.35
CA VAL A 249 -16.27 -12.50 5.25
C VAL A 249 -17.61 -12.42 5.98
N ASP A 250 -17.56 -12.39 7.31
CA ASP A 250 -18.75 -12.25 8.16
C ASP A 250 -19.06 -10.75 8.42
N GLU A 251 -20.19 -10.28 7.90
CA GLU A 251 -20.63 -8.90 8.10
C GLU A 251 -20.89 -8.55 9.58
N LYS A 252 -21.23 -9.55 10.43
CA LYS A 252 -21.40 -9.31 11.86
C LYS A 252 -20.11 -8.97 12.56
N ALA A 253 -18.98 -9.53 12.07
CA ALA A 253 -17.67 -9.28 12.62
C ALA A 253 -17.01 -8.02 12.02
N HIS A 254 -17.24 -7.75 10.73
CA HIS A 254 -16.50 -6.74 9.98
C HIS A 254 -17.33 -5.53 9.52
N GLY A 255 -18.66 -5.56 9.72
CA GLY A 255 -19.60 -4.57 9.20
C GLY A 255 -19.86 -4.75 7.71
N ALA A 256 -20.92 -4.12 7.24
CA ALA A 256 -21.31 -4.16 5.83
C ALA A 256 -20.49 -3.14 5.03
N VAL A 257 -19.44 -3.59 4.37
CA VAL A 257 -18.64 -2.80 3.44
C VAL A 257 -18.68 -3.46 2.08
N LYS A 258 -19.29 -2.81 1.11
CA LYS A 258 -19.51 -3.38 -0.23
C LYS A 258 -18.63 -2.71 -1.27
N MET A 259 -18.08 -3.52 -2.14
CA MET A 259 -17.26 -3.05 -3.24
C MET A 259 -18.07 -2.10 -4.14
N GLY A 260 -17.50 -0.94 -4.48
CA GLY A 260 -18.13 0.03 -5.36
C GLY A 260 -19.21 0.92 -4.74
N GLN A 261 -19.46 0.79 -3.45
CA GLN A 261 -20.44 1.63 -2.74
C GLN A 261 -19.83 2.90 -2.12
N GLY A 262 -18.62 3.27 -2.53
CA GLY A 262 -17.90 4.46 -2.05
C GLY A 262 -16.87 4.17 -0.96
N PRO A 263 -16.15 5.20 -0.50
CA PRO A 263 -15.13 5.07 0.52
C PRO A 263 -15.74 4.71 1.89
N THR A 264 -14.89 4.19 2.77
CA THR A 264 -15.25 3.96 4.17
C THR A 264 -14.67 5.05 5.05
N LEU A 265 -15.41 5.46 6.10
CA LEU A 265 -14.87 6.21 7.23
C LEU A 265 -14.84 5.28 8.45
N SER A 266 -13.67 5.13 9.04
CA SER A 266 -13.49 4.35 10.25
C SER A 266 -14.08 5.06 11.48
N TYR A 267 -14.58 4.28 12.43
CA TYR A 267 -15.12 4.73 13.70
C TYR A 267 -14.47 3.95 14.83
N GLY A 268 -14.44 4.52 16.02
CA GLY A 268 -13.91 3.84 17.20
C GLY A 268 -12.99 4.73 18.02
N PRO A 269 -12.42 4.21 19.11
CA PRO A 269 -11.68 5.01 20.11
C PRO A 269 -10.41 5.69 19.57
N ASN A 270 -9.91 5.24 18.43
CA ASN A 270 -8.74 5.85 17.78
C ASN A 270 -9.10 6.93 16.75
N ILE A 271 -10.38 7.24 16.59
CA ILE A 271 -10.88 8.16 15.56
C ILE A 271 -11.36 9.45 16.19
N ASN A 272 -11.03 10.57 15.58
CA ASN A 272 -11.53 11.88 16.00
C ASN A 272 -12.91 12.11 15.40
N GLU A 273 -13.96 12.01 16.22
CA GLU A 273 -15.37 12.16 15.79
C GLU A 273 -15.69 13.52 15.15
N PRO A 274 -15.23 14.68 15.69
CA PRO A 274 -15.41 15.98 15.04
C PRO A 274 -14.83 16.04 13.62
N LEU A 275 -13.66 15.44 13.39
CA LEU A 275 -13.06 15.35 12.05
C LEU A 275 -13.89 14.45 11.12
N ASN A 276 -14.38 13.30 11.61
CA ASN A 276 -15.27 12.44 10.85
C ASN A 276 -16.56 13.17 10.43
N ALA A 277 -17.16 13.95 11.32
CA ALA A 277 -18.36 14.73 10.99
C ALA A 277 -18.10 15.74 9.87
N ILE A 278 -16.92 16.37 9.86
CA ILE A 278 -16.49 17.27 8.77
C ILE A 278 -16.34 16.48 7.46
N MET A 279 -15.71 15.30 7.48
CA MET A 279 -15.51 14.46 6.31
C MET A 279 -16.85 13.94 5.76
N GLU A 280 -17.76 13.51 6.60
CA GLU A 280 -19.12 13.11 6.20
C GLU A 280 -19.89 14.26 5.54
N LYS A 281 -19.82 15.47 6.12
CA LYS A 281 -20.42 16.67 5.53
C LYS A 281 -19.84 16.97 4.15
N ALA A 282 -18.53 16.85 4.00
CA ALA A 282 -17.84 17.04 2.71
C ALA A 282 -18.27 15.97 1.69
N ALA A 283 -18.36 14.71 2.09
CA ALA A 283 -18.83 13.62 1.25
C ALA A 283 -20.27 13.84 0.77
N LYS A 284 -21.18 14.22 1.67
CA LYS A 284 -22.56 14.57 1.31
C LYS A 284 -22.62 15.72 0.32
N ALA A 285 -21.82 16.77 0.52
CA ALA A 285 -21.76 17.92 -0.38
C ALA A 285 -21.24 17.52 -1.78
N SER A 286 -20.35 16.53 -1.86
CA SER A 286 -19.83 15.96 -3.09
C SER A 286 -20.71 14.85 -3.68
N LYS A 287 -21.88 14.56 -3.09
CA LYS A 287 -22.77 13.45 -3.45
C LYS A 287 -22.06 12.08 -3.39
N ALA A 288 -20.99 11.95 -2.59
CA ALA A 288 -20.32 10.70 -2.35
C ALA A 288 -21.03 9.91 -1.24
N PHE A 289 -21.29 8.64 -1.50
CA PHE A 289 -21.77 7.72 -0.46
C PHE A 289 -20.56 7.29 0.40
N VAL A 290 -20.73 7.27 1.71
CA VAL A 290 -19.71 6.85 2.66
C VAL A 290 -20.22 5.64 3.43
N GLN A 291 -19.43 4.58 3.47
CA GLN A 291 -19.72 3.36 4.21
C GLN A 291 -19.12 3.42 5.62
N ARG A 292 -19.78 2.77 6.58
CA ARG A 292 -19.33 2.66 7.97
C ARG A 292 -18.97 1.21 8.27
N PRO A 293 -17.67 0.83 8.25
CA PRO A 293 -17.26 -0.50 8.68
C PRO A 293 -17.49 -0.70 10.17
N ALA A 294 -17.43 -1.94 10.64
CA ALA A 294 -17.47 -2.22 12.08
C ALA A 294 -16.34 -1.45 12.79
N PRO A 295 -16.62 -0.88 13.99
CA PRO A 295 -15.60 -0.21 14.77
C PRO A 295 -14.49 -1.22 15.12
N ARG A 296 -13.25 -0.86 14.85
CA ARG A 296 -12.10 -1.67 15.29
C ARG A 296 -11.76 -1.31 16.72
N ALA A 297 -11.79 -2.30 17.61
CA ALA A 297 -11.17 -2.15 18.92
C ALA A 297 -9.66 -1.90 18.73
N PRO A 298 -9.05 -1.00 19.52
CA PRO A 298 -7.61 -0.79 19.45
C PRO A 298 -6.93 -2.11 19.80
N THR A 299 -6.21 -2.67 18.83
CA THR A 299 -5.27 -3.75 19.14
C THR A 299 -4.23 -3.16 20.09
N PRO A 300 -3.92 -3.80 21.22
CA PRO A 300 -2.84 -3.33 22.07
C PRO A 300 -1.55 -3.39 21.25
N THR A 301 -1.17 -2.28 20.64
CA THR A 301 0.15 -2.17 20.03
C THR A 301 1.15 -2.27 21.16
N ARG A 302 1.89 -3.36 21.22
CA ARG A 302 3.10 -3.46 22.03
C ARG A 302 4.17 -2.54 21.38
N SER A 303 3.89 -1.23 21.33
CA SER A 303 4.93 -0.27 20.97
C SER A 303 5.91 -0.21 22.13
N ARG A 304 7.11 -0.72 21.93
CA ARG A 304 8.23 -0.55 22.88
C ARG A 304 8.72 0.91 22.97
N PHE A 305 8.08 1.83 22.23
CA PHE A 305 8.44 3.24 22.19
C PHE A 305 7.28 4.09 22.69
N PRO A 306 7.55 5.14 23.48
CA PRO A 306 6.51 6.09 23.89
C PRO A 306 5.97 6.80 22.66
N VAL A 307 4.71 6.54 22.32
CA VAL A 307 4.01 7.23 21.24
C VAL A 307 3.60 8.61 21.73
N PRO A 308 3.96 9.72 21.07
CA PRO A 308 3.54 11.06 21.44
C PRO A 308 2.03 11.17 21.63
N ALA A 309 1.57 12.00 22.57
CA ALA A 309 0.15 12.09 22.92
C ALA A 309 -0.77 12.41 21.73
N TRP A 310 -0.30 13.19 20.74
CA TRP A 310 -1.05 13.51 19.52
C TRP A 310 -1.20 12.30 18.56
N GLN A 311 -0.25 11.34 18.54
CA GLN A 311 -0.41 10.08 17.82
C GLN A 311 -1.52 9.21 18.42
N ARG A 312 -1.80 9.32 19.71
CA ARG A 312 -2.96 8.67 20.34
C ARG A 312 -4.27 9.35 19.95
N GLN A 313 -4.23 10.63 19.58
CA GLN A 313 -5.40 11.40 19.13
C GLN A 313 -5.57 11.41 17.60
N SER A 314 -4.50 11.18 16.84
CA SER A 314 -4.45 11.22 15.38
C SER A 314 -4.50 9.85 14.71
N SER A 315 -4.78 8.78 15.45
CA SER A 315 -4.97 7.45 14.86
C SER A 315 -6.16 7.51 13.89
N GLY A 316 -5.78 7.82 12.73
CA GLY A 316 -6.30 7.96 11.41
C GLY A 316 -7.79 7.72 11.18
N CYS A 317 -8.40 8.67 10.53
CA CYS A 317 -9.50 8.35 9.63
C CYS A 317 -8.91 7.47 8.53
N ARG A 318 -9.08 6.16 8.60
CA ARG A 318 -8.84 5.29 7.47
C ARG A 318 -9.97 5.51 6.48
N ALA A 319 -9.71 6.19 5.39
CA ALA A 319 -10.60 6.25 4.25
C ALA A 319 -10.21 5.09 3.32
N ALA A 320 -10.91 3.97 3.41
CA ALA A 320 -10.69 2.91 2.44
C ALA A 320 -11.50 3.23 1.18
N ILE A 321 -10.84 3.24 0.05
CA ILE A 321 -11.49 3.33 -1.25
C ILE A 321 -11.66 1.93 -1.79
N CYS A 322 -12.89 1.44 -1.72
CA CYS A 322 -13.28 0.25 -2.45
C CYS A 322 -13.73 0.69 -3.84
N THR A 323 -12.94 0.41 -4.88
CA THR A 323 -13.25 0.80 -6.24
C THR A 323 -14.21 -0.20 -6.88
N ARG A 324 -15.48 0.16 -6.95
CA ARG A 324 -16.42 -0.40 -7.91
C ARG A 324 -17.12 0.71 -8.70
N ARG A 325 -17.25 0.50 -9.99
CA ARG A 325 -17.87 1.31 -11.02
C ARG A 325 -17.08 2.50 -11.50
N TRP A 326 -16.30 2.18 -12.45
CA TRP A 326 -15.80 3.09 -13.43
C TRP A 326 -16.77 3.11 -14.63
N ARG A 327 -17.69 4.07 -14.64
CA ARG A 327 -18.35 4.43 -15.90
C ARG A 327 -17.52 5.54 -16.51
N SER A 328 -16.84 5.23 -17.61
CA SER A 328 -16.38 6.25 -18.52
C SER A 328 -17.63 6.92 -19.09
N SER A 329 -17.82 8.20 -18.80
CA SER A 329 -18.81 9.03 -19.51
C SER A 329 -18.42 9.31 -20.96
N HIS A 330 -17.36 8.69 -21.48
CA HIS A 330 -16.90 8.83 -22.86
C HIS A 330 -16.17 7.58 -23.32
N GLY A 331 -16.83 6.85 -24.23
CA GLY A 331 -16.23 6.02 -25.27
C GLY A 331 -15.46 4.77 -24.86
N LYS A 332 -15.86 3.66 -25.44
CA LYS A 332 -15.12 2.40 -25.49
C LYS A 332 -13.65 2.66 -25.81
N ILE A 333 -12.76 2.09 -25.00
CA ILE A 333 -11.35 1.94 -25.38
C ILE A 333 -11.32 0.78 -26.37
N SER A 334 -11.13 1.10 -27.63
CA SER A 334 -10.70 0.16 -28.68
C SER A 334 -9.19 0.00 -28.62
#